data_7a546d4554d3cd24c2a15633c65120b0
#
_entry.id   7a546d4554d3cd24c2a15633c65120b0
#
_cell.length_a   1.000
_cell.length_b   1.000
_cell.length_c   1.000
_cell.angle_alpha   90.00
_cell.angle_beta   90.00
_cell.angle_gamma   90.00
#
_symmetry.space_group_name_H-M   'P 1'
#
loop_
_entity.id
_entity.type
_entity.pdbx_description
1 polymer ?
#
loop_
_entity_poly.entity_id
_entity_poly.type
_entity_poly.pdbx_seq_one_letter_code
_entity_poly.pdbx_strand_id
1 'polypeptide(L)'
;VHIDFAHRTFRWDSEAKIKAHVHCVIIGFSIAPNAAPKVLYTSNRSQIVHNINGYLLDAENVFVESRSKPLCDVPEIGIGNKPIDGGNYLFTKEEMDEFLQKEPAAKAYFKPWYGSQEFINRCPRFCLWLGDCPPNELQKMPECKKRVEAVRQFRLASKSAGTRKIADTPTRFHVENMPSGTYVVIPEVSSERRKYVPMGF
;
A
#
# COMPACT_ATOMS: atom_id res chain seq x y z
N VAL A 1 -31.32 -3.08 -10.09
CA VAL A 1 -30.36 -3.71 -11.03
C VAL A 1 -30.10 -5.12 -10.55
N HIS A 2 -30.23 -6.09 -11.44
CA HIS A 2 -30.02 -7.51 -11.16
C HIS A 2 -28.87 -8.00 -12.03
N ILE A 3 -27.90 -8.70 -11.46
CA ILE A 3 -26.84 -9.33 -12.22
C ILE A 3 -27.38 -10.63 -12.78
N ASP A 4 -27.39 -10.79 -14.10
CA ASP A 4 -27.90 -11.95 -14.81
C ASP A 4 -26.81 -12.98 -15.06
N PHE A 5 -25.63 -12.50 -15.45
CA PHE A 5 -24.43 -13.33 -15.52
C PHE A 5 -23.16 -12.54 -15.18
N ALA A 6 -22.14 -13.22 -14.73
CA ALA A 6 -20.85 -12.61 -14.53
C ALA A 6 -19.71 -13.58 -14.87
N HIS A 7 -18.68 -13.06 -15.53
CA HIS A 7 -17.39 -13.72 -15.62
C HIS A 7 -16.49 -13.15 -14.52
N ARG A 8 -16.10 -13.98 -13.59
CA ARG A 8 -15.20 -13.60 -12.49
C ARG A 8 -13.83 -13.24 -13.04
N THR A 9 -13.04 -12.59 -12.20
CA THR A 9 -11.72 -12.07 -12.53
C THR A 9 -10.91 -13.00 -13.45
N PHE A 10 -10.53 -12.48 -14.59
CA PHE A 10 -9.60 -13.11 -15.53
C PHE A 10 -8.55 -12.09 -15.98
N ARG A 11 -7.42 -12.60 -16.40
CA ARG A 11 -6.35 -11.77 -16.91
C ARG A 11 -6.58 -11.49 -18.39
N TRP A 12 -6.67 -10.21 -18.73
CA TRP A 12 -6.71 -9.78 -20.11
C TRP A 12 -5.28 -9.63 -20.63
N ASP A 13 -4.92 -10.41 -21.65
CA ASP A 13 -3.65 -10.29 -22.34
C ASP A 13 -3.84 -9.50 -23.64
N SER A 14 -3.18 -8.35 -23.74
CA SER A 14 -3.17 -7.58 -24.98
C SER A 14 -2.18 -8.18 -25.99
N GLU A 15 -2.45 -7.99 -27.30
CA GLU A 15 -1.54 -8.37 -28.38
C GLU A 15 -0.34 -7.43 -28.52
N ALA A 16 -0.25 -6.39 -27.70
CA ALA A 16 0.84 -5.42 -27.73
C ALA A 16 2.19 -6.06 -27.35
N LYS A 17 3.29 -5.53 -27.92
CA LYS A 17 4.66 -5.97 -27.63
C LYS A 17 5.02 -5.85 -26.15
N ILE A 18 4.50 -4.83 -25.46
CA ILE A 18 4.60 -4.67 -24.01
C ILE A 18 3.23 -5.03 -23.44
N LYS A 19 3.11 -6.20 -22.83
CA LYS A 19 1.84 -6.70 -22.29
C LYS A 19 1.55 -6.03 -20.97
N ALA A 20 0.51 -5.20 -20.93
CA ALA A 20 -0.11 -4.78 -19.67
C ALA A 20 -1.04 -5.90 -19.19
N HIS A 21 -0.74 -6.49 -18.06
CA HIS A 21 -1.60 -7.49 -17.44
C HIS A 21 -2.66 -6.79 -16.60
N VAL A 22 -3.89 -6.77 -17.12
CA VAL A 22 -5.04 -6.17 -16.44
C VAL A 22 -6.01 -7.26 -16.03
N HIS A 23 -6.44 -7.25 -14.79
CA HIS A 23 -7.52 -8.12 -14.32
C HIS A 23 -8.85 -7.47 -14.67
N CYS A 24 -9.70 -8.22 -15.38
CA CYS A 24 -11.01 -7.79 -15.85
C CYS A 24 -12.11 -8.69 -15.31
N VAL A 25 -13.33 -8.16 -15.29
CA VAL A 25 -14.57 -8.91 -15.08
C VAL A 25 -15.55 -8.54 -16.19
N ILE A 26 -16.46 -9.43 -16.52
CA ILE A 26 -17.60 -9.14 -17.46
C ILE A 26 -18.86 -9.35 -16.68
N ILE A 27 -19.76 -8.36 -16.71
CA ILE A 27 -21.01 -8.40 -15.97
C ILE A 27 -22.15 -8.05 -16.93
N GLY A 28 -23.11 -8.97 -17.07
CA GLY A 28 -24.38 -8.72 -17.73
C GLY A 28 -25.47 -8.49 -16.67
N PHE A 29 -26.27 -7.45 -16.86
CA PHE A 29 -27.29 -7.09 -15.89
C PHE A 29 -28.59 -6.61 -16.56
N SER A 30 -29.68 -6.72 -15.82
CA SER A 30 -30.98 -6.16 -16.18
C SER A 30 -31.49 -5.15 -15.15
N ILE A 31 -32.32 -4.22 -15.57
CA ILE A 31 -32.96 -3.25 -14.67
C ILE A 31 -34.14 -3.90 -13.96
N ALA A 32 -34.91 -4.72 -14.68
CA ALA A 32 -36.04 -5.48 -14.14
C ALA A 32 -35.61 -6.92 -13.78
N PRO A 33 -36.27 -7.57 -12.82
CA PRO A 33 -36.06 -8.99 -12.57
C PRO A 33 -36.31 -9.81 -13.84
N ASN A 34 -35.43 -10.77 -14.07
CA ASN A 34 -35.46 -11.65 -15.22
C ASN A 34 -35.55 -13.10 -14.70
N ALA A 35 -36.42 -13.88 -15.33
CA ALA A 35 -36.65 -15.28 -14.94
C ALA A 35 -35.61 -16.25 -15.48
N ALA A 36 -34.68 -15.80 -16.32
CA ALA A 36 -33.62 -16.63 -16.84
C ALA A 36 -32.65 -17.08 -15.72
N PRO A 37 -32.08 -18.29 -15.81
CA PRO A 37 -31.08 -18.73 -14.86
C PRO A 37 -29.86 -17.83 -14.85
N LYS A 38 -29.40 -17.46 -13.65
CA LYS A 38 -28.16 -16.69 -13.50
C LYS A 38 -26.97 -17.57 -13.70
N VAL A 39 -25.95 -17.08 -14.40
CA VAL A 39 -24.76 -17.86 -14.73
C VAL A 39 -23.49 -17.17 -14.26
N LEU A 40 -22.72 -17.87 -13.44
CA LEU A 40 -21.42 -17.44 -12.97
C LEU A 40 -20.31 -18.20 -13.71
N TYR A 41 -19.48 -17.45 -14.42
CA TYR A 41 -18.35 -17.99 -15.17
C TYR A 41 -17.04 -17.78 -14.38
N THR A 42 -16.23 -18.81 -14.37
CA THR A 42 -14.82 -18.76 -13.95
C THR A 42 -13.97 -19.18 -15.14
N SER A 43 -12.64 -19.07 -15.06
CA SER A 43 -11.74 -19.42 -16.17
C SER A 43 -11.98 -20.80 -16.79
N ASN A 44 -12.50 -21.78 -16.03
CA ASN A 44 -12.64 -23.16 -16.47
C ASN A 44 -14.03 -23.78 -16.25
N ARG A 45 -14.99 -23.01 -15.73
CA ARG A 45 -16.33 -23.53 -15.37
C ARG A 45 -17.40 -22.46 -15.55
N SER A 46 -18.59 -22.91 -15.92
CA SER A 46 -19.83 -22.16 -15.77
C SER A 46 -20.74 -22.85 -14.76
N GLN A 47 -21.43 -22.08 -13.97
CA GLN A 47 -22.31 -22.58 -12.92
C GLN A 47 -23.61 -21.79 -12.94
N ILE A 48 -24.74 -22.48 -12.92
CA ILE A 48 -26.04 -21.88 -12.67
C ILE A 48 -26.13 -21.61 -11.17
N VAL A 49 -26.51 -20.39 -10.81
CA VAL A 49 -26.54 -19.91 -9.43
C VAL A 49 -27.88 -19.25 -9.12
N HIS A 50 -28.21 -19.21 -7.84
CA HIS A 50 -29.44 -18.56 -7.37
C HIS A 50 -29.35 -17.06 -7.42
N ASN A 51 -28.21 -16.51 -6.99
CA ASN A 51 -27.96 -15.10 -6.96
C ASN A 51 -26.52 -14.80 -7.35
N ILE A 52 -26.28 -13.60 -7.88
CA ILE A 52 -24.93 -13.07 -8.07
C ILE A 52 -24.89 -11.72 -7.37
N ASN A 53 -24.17 -11.64 -6.27
CA ASN A 53 -24.03 -10.40 -5.53
C ASN A 53 -22.98 -9.46 -6.13
N GLY A 54 -22.80 -8.27 -5.58
CA GLY A 54 -21.85 -7.28 -6.05
C GLY A 54 -20.37 -7.71 -5.98
N TYR A 55 -20.07 -8.80 -5.28
CA TYR A 55 -18.73 -9.42 -5.21
C TYR A 55 -18.57 -10.58 -6.20
N LEU A 56 -19.55 -10.77 -7.10
CA LEU A 56 -19.60 -11.85 -8.08
C LEU A 56 -19.52 -13.23 -7.41
N LEU A 57 -20.29 -13.41 -6.35
CA LEU A 57 -20.43 -14.67 -5.61
C LEU A 57 -21.88 -15.12 -5.64
N ASP A 58 -22.10 -16.45 -5.62
CA ASP A 58 -23.40 -17.05 -5.37
C ASP A 58 -23.73 -16.91 -3.86
N ALA A 59 -24.25 -15.76 -3.51
CA ALA A 59 -24.59 -15.40 -2.14
C ALA A 59 -25.60 -14.27 -2.11
N GLU A 60 -26.18 -14.00 -0.95
CA GLU A 60 -27.07 -12.86 -0.74
C GLU A 60 -26.36 -11.53 -1.02
N ASN A 61 -27.16 -10.53 -1.38
CA ASN A 61 -26.64 -9.19 -1.60
C ASN A 61 -26.23 -8.53 -0.28
N VAL A 62 -24.97 -8.20 -0.18
CA VAL A 62 -24.41 -7.44 0.93
C VAL A 62 -23.87 -6.12 0.40
N PHE A 63 -24.32 -5.02 1.01
CA PHE A 63 -23.86 -3.69 0.67
C PHE A 63 -22.97 -3.17 1.79
N VAL A 64 -21.70 -2.96 1.47
CA VAL A 64 -20.74 -2.34 2.39
C VAL A 64 -20.65 -0.87 2.06
N GLU A 65 -21.18 -0.04 2.95
CA GLU A 65 -21.11 1.41 2.82
C GLU A 65 -19.74 1.94 3.24
N SER A 66 -19.31 3.01 2.59
CA SER A 66 -18.10 3.74 3.02
C SER A 66 -18.38 4.42 4.38
N ARG A 67 -17.51 4.18 5.36
CA ARG A 67 -17.63 4.71 6.70
C ARG A 67 -16.33 5.34 7.17
N SER A 68 -16.43 6.40 7.95
CA SER A 68 -15.29 7.03 8.62
C SER A 68 -15.01 6.46 10.02
N LYS A 69 -15.93 5.63 10.53
CA LYS A 69 -15.81 4.97 11.84
C LYS A 69 -16.09 3.48 11.71
N PRO A 70 -15.46 2.62 12.53
CA PRO A 70 -15.74 1.20 12.56
C PRO A 70 -17.19 0.91 12.98
N LEU A 71 -17.69 -0.29 12.65
CA LEU A 71 -19.03 -0.75 13.04
C LEU A 71 -19.12 -1.12 14.52
N CYS A 72 -18.02 -1.48 15.13
CA CYS A 72 -17.90 -1.91 16.52
C CYS A 72 -16.76 -1.16 17.20
N ASP A 73 -16.71 -1.23 18.52
CA ASP A 73 -15.62 -0.66 19.31
C ASP A 73 -14.36 -1.51 19.14
N VAL A 74 -13.48 -1.05 18.27
CA VAL A 74 -12.21 -1.69 17.94
C VAL A 74 -11.12 -0.64 17.84
N PRO A 75 -9.85 -1.01 18.05
CA PRO A 75 -8.72 -0.12 17.83
C PRO A 75 -8.72 0.47 16.42
N GLU A 76 -8.26 1.72 16.28
CA GLU A 76 -8.17 2.37 14.99
C GLU A 76 -7.18 1.65 14.07
N ILE A 77 -7.56 1.55 12.80
CA ILE A 77 -6.65 1.16 11.74
C ILE A 77 -6.12 2.42 11.05
N GLY A 78 -4.81 2.55 11.02
CA GLY A 78 -4.14 3.69 10.41
C GLY A 78 -3.28 3.27 9.23
N ILE A 79 -3.04 4.22 8.33
CA ILE A 79 -2.07 4.04 7.27
C ILE A 79 -0.66 4.08 7.86
N GLY A 80 0.25 3.24 7.36
CA GLY A 80 1.65 3.25 7.76
C GLY A 80 2.40 4.52 7.33
N ASN A 81 3.63 4.68 7.80
CA ASN A 81 4.47 5.81 7.47
C ASN A 81 4.73 5.91 5.96
N LYS A 82 4.68 7.12 5.40
CA LYS A 82 4.97 7.40 3.97
C LYS A 82 6.04 8.49 3.85
N PRO A 83 7.25 8.16 3.41
CA PRO A 83 8.34 9.15 3.36
C PRO A 83 8.15 10.18 2.23
N ILE A 84 7.74 9.79 1.03
CA ILE A 84 7.75 10.62 -0.21
C ILE A 84 9.11 11.31 -0.35
N ASP A 85 10.15 10.51 -0.50
CA ASP A 85 11.55 10.91 -0.37
C ASP A 85 12.40 10.61 -1.61
N GLY A 86 11.82 10.03 -2.67
CA GLY A 86 12.56 9.58 -3.84
C GLY A 86 13.56 8.47 -3.55
N GLY A 87 13.36 7.69 -2.47
CA GLY A 87 14.25 6.60 -2.06
C GLY A 87 15.46 7.06 -1.25
N ASN A 88 15.51 8.31 -0.80
CA ASN A 88 16.66 8.84 -0.07
C ASN A 88 16.72 8.42 1.40
N TYR A 89 15.61 7.98 1.98
CA TYR A 89 15.54 7.61 3.40
C TYR A 89 15.38 6.11 3.64
N LEU A 90 15.27 5.29 2.61
CA LEU A 90 15.14 3.84 2.74
C LEU A 90 16.43 3.14 2.31
N PHE A 91 16.87 2.19 3.13
CA PHE A 91 18.16 1.51 2.99
C PHE A 91 18.00 0.00 3.15
N THR A 92 18.76 -0.77 2.41
CA THR A 92 19.06 -2.15 2.78
C THR A 92 19.99 -2.16 3.98
N LYS A 93 20.26 -3.34 4.53
CA LYS A 93 21.23 -3.49 5.64
C LYS A 93 22.62 -3.05 5.20
N GLU A 94 23.04 -3.46 4.02
CA GLU A 94 24.36 -3.17 3.44
C GLU A 94 24.51 -1.66 3.20
N GLU A 95 23.53 -1.03 2.57
CA GLU A 95 23.53 0.42 2.34
C GLU A 95 23.58 1.24 3.64
N MET A 96 22.87 0.78 4.67
CA MET A 96 22.93 1.39 6.00
C MET A 96 24.33 1.26 6.62
N ASP A 97 24.92 0.09 6.53
CA ASP A 97 26.26 -0.15 7.10
C ASP A 97 27.33 0.70 6.38
N GLU A 98 27.25 0.81 5.06
CA GLU A 98 28.13 1.71 4.29
C GLU A 98 27.90 3.18 4.64
N PHE A 99 26.66 3.58 4.84
CA PHE A 99 26.33 4.95 5.26
C PHE A 99 26.90 5.24 6.65
N LEU A 100 26.76 4.31 7.58
CA LEU A 100 27.27 4.46 8.96
C LEU A 100 28.79 4.45 9.06
N GLN A 101 29.51 3.87 8.09
CA GLN A 101 30.97 4.03 8.00
C GLN A 101 31.37 5.48 7.72
N LYS A 102 30.56 6.21 6.93
CA LYS A 102 30.82 7.61 6.58
C LYS A 102 30.26 8.58 7.62
N GLU A 103 29.13 8.23 8.24
CA GLU A 103 28.37 9.07 9.16
C GLU A 103 27.92 8.27 10.40
N PRO A 104 28.85 7.89 11.32
CA PRO A 104 28.51 7.06 12.49
C PRO A 104 27.45 7.68 13.41
N ALA A 105 27.41 9.00 13.49
CA ALA A 105 26.44 9.75 14.31
C ALA A 105 24.98 9.49 13.87
N ALA A 106 24.75 9.12 12.62
CA ALA A 106 23.42 8.84 12.09
C ALA A 106 22.79 7.56 12.68
N LYS A 107 23.56 6.71 13.36
CA LYS A 107 23.09 5.42 13.90
C LYS A 107 21.84 5.59 14.79
N ALA A 108 21.78 6.65 15.59
CA ALA A 108 20.65 6.93 16.48
C ALA A 108 19.35 7.21 15.72
N TYR A 109 19.43 7.58 14.45
CA TYR A 109 18.30 7.96 13.60
C TYR A 109 17.87 6.84 12.64
N PHE A 110 18.56 5.71 12.59
CA PHE A 110 18.12 4.56 11.84
C PHE A 110 17.09 3.74 12.63
N LYS A 111 15.96 3.44 11.97
CA LYS A 111 14.90 2.59 12.52
C LYS A 111 14.57 1.46 11.54
N PRO A 112 14.15 0.27 12.03
CA PRO A 112 13.65 -0.77 11.15
C PRO A 112 12.45 -0.30 10.34
N TRP A 113 12.39 -0.70 9.09
CA TRP A 113 11.29 -0.40 8.17
C TRP A 113 10.63 -1.69 7.69
N TYR A 114 9.31 -1.76 7.89
CA TYR A 114 8.49 -2.88 7.44
C TYR A 114 7.37 -2.36 6.54
N GLY A 115 7.55 -2.51 5.22
CA GLY A 115 6.47 -2.40 4.25
C GLY A 115 5.88 -3.79 3.97
N SER A 116 4.96 -3.88 3.02
CA SER A 116 4.32 -5.15 2.64
C SER A 116 5.31 -6.21 2.21
N GLN A 117 6.32 -5.84 1.43
CA GLN A 117 7.35 -6.80 0.95
C GLN A 117 8.24 -7.29 2.08
N GLU A 118 8.69 -6.38 2.92
CA GLU A 118 9.57 -6.70 4.05
C GLU A 118 8.86 -7.61 5.05
N PHE A 119 7.58 -7.31 5.35
CA PHE A 119 6.77 -8.13 6.24
C PHE A 119 6.53 -9.53 5.68
N ILE A 120 6.13 -9.63 4.40
CA ILE A 120 5.78 -10.90 3.76
C ILE A 120 7.02 -11.77 3.56
N ASN A 121 8.13 -11.19 3.10
CA ASN A 121 9.35 -11.90 2.74
C ASN A 121 10.35 -12.01 3.89
N ARG A 122 10.05 -11.40 5.04
CA ARG A 122 10.93 -11.37 6.22
C ARG A 122 12.32 -10.81 5.92
N CYS A 123 12.39 -9.81 5.05
CA CYS A 123 13.64 -9.12 4.71
C CYS A 123 13.54 -7.64 5.15
N PRO A 124 13.89 -7.31 6.39
CA PRO A 124 13.76 -5.97 6.92
C PRO A 124 14.66 -5.00 6.15
N ARG A 125 14.16 -3.79 5.92
CA ARG A 125 14.95 -2.62 5.53
C ARG A 125 15.05 -1.65 6.70
N PHE A 126 15.73 -0.56 6.48
CA PHE A 126 15.94 0.49 7.47
C PHE A 126 15.53 1.83 6.90
N CYS A 127 15.02 2.72 7.75
CA CYS A 127 14.78 4.09 7.36
C CYS A 127 15.60 5.05 8.20
N LEU A 128 16.06 6.13 7.57
CA LEU A 128 16.68 7.27 8.23
C LEU A 128 15.57 8.20 8.71
N TRP A 129 15.28 8.17 10.00
CA TRP A 129 14.23 8.95 10.65
C TRP A 129 14.81 10.23 11.26
N LEU A 130 14.73 11.34 10.54
CA LEU A 130 15.27 12.64 10.93
C LEU A 130 14.21 13.61 11.47
N GLY A 131 12.94 13.22 11.55
CA GLY A 131 11.86 14.09 12.02
C GLY A 131 12.07 14.64 13.42
N ASP A 132 12.72 13.86 14.28
CA ASP A 132 13.00 14.22 15.67
C ASP A 132 14.47 14.66 15.89
N CYS A 133 15.26 14.77 14.80
CA CYS A 133 16.67 15.16 14.88
C CYS A 133 16.79 16.67 15.18
N PRO A 134 17.45 17.07 16.28
CA PRO A 134 17.70 18.47 16.57
C PRO A 134 18.53 19.13 15.45
N PRO A 135 18.20 20.38 15.05
CA PRO A 135 18.92 21.06 13.98
C PRO A 135 20.44 21.19 14.20
N ASN A 136 20.86 21.36 15.44
CA ASN A 136 22.28 21.45 15.81
C ASN A 136 23.00 20.11 15.64
N GLU A 137 22.32 18.98 15.80
CA GLU A 137 22.89 17.65 15.53
C GLU A 137 22.91 17.37 14.04
N LEU A 138 21.83 17.67 13.31
CA LEU A 138 21.79 17.52 11.86
C LEU A 138 22.92 18.32 11.17
N GLN A 139 23.27 19.53 11.70
CA GLN A 139 24.38 20.32 11.17
C GLN A 139 25.73 19.59 11.23
N LYS A 140 25.93 18.67 12.16
CA LYS A 140 27.15 17.88 12.32
C LYS A 140 27.17 16.63 11.46
N MET A 141 26.09 16.32 10.73
CA MET A 141 25.92 15.13 9.90
C MET A 141 25.82 15.49 8.41
N PRO A 142 26.95 15.71 7.73
CA PRO A 142 26.97 16.16 6.34
C PRO A 142 26.30 15.19 5.36
N GLU A 143 26.41 13.86 5.54
CA GLU A 143 25.76 12.89 4.68
C GLU A 143 24.24 12.87 4.87
N CYS A 144 23.78 13.03 6.12
CA CYS A 144 22.35 13.20 6.39
C CYS A 144 21.80 14.49 5.73
N LYS A 145 22.55 15.59 5.80
CA LYS A 145 22.17 16.87 5.14
C LYS A 145 22.03 16.72 3.62
N LYS A 146 22.95 15.97 2.98
CA LYS A 146 22.85 15.68 1.55
C LYS A 146 21.56 14.94 1.21
N ARG A 147 21.17 13.95 2.03
CA ARG A 147 19.90 13.22 1.86
C ARG A 147 18.69 14.14 2.05
N VAL A 148 18.70 15.00 3.07
CA VAL A 148 17.63 15.99 3.32
C VAL A 148 17.45 16.93 2.13
N GLU A 149 18.55 17.45 1.57
CA GLU A 149 18.48 18.31 0.40
C GLU A 149 17.99 17.54 -0.84
N ALA A 150 18.43 16.29 -1.05
CA ALA A 150 17.93 15.46 -2.14
C ALA A 150 16.41 15.21 -2.04
N VAL A 151 15.89 14.96 -0.83
CA VAL A 151 14.44 14.85 -0.58
C VAL A 151 13.72 16.14 -0.90
N ARG A 152 14.26 17.28 -0.48
CA ARG A 152 13.69 18.60 -0.76
C ARG A 152 13.58 18.82 -2.27
N GLN A 153 14.65 18.59 -3.01
CA GLN A 153 14.66 18.75 -4.47
C GLN A 153 13.71 17.79 -5.17
N PHE A 154 13.66 16.52 -4.74
CA PHE A 154 12.70 15.54 -5.24
C PHE A 154 11.24 16.02 -5.06
N ARG A 155 10.90 16.55 -3.89
CA ARG A 155 9.55 17.05 -3.61
C ARG A 155 9.22 18.30 -4.42
N LEU A 156 10.18 19.24 -4.58
CA LEU A 156 10.01 20.44 -5.40
C LEU A 156 9.78 20.13 -6.88
N ALA A 157 10.45 19.11 -7.41
CA ALA A 157 10.32 18.67 -8.80
C ALA A 157 9.00 17.92 -9.09
N SER A 158 8.19 17.63 -8.07
CA SER A 158 6.95 16.85 -8.24
C SER A 158 5.86 17.64 -9.00
N LYS A 159 5.13 16.95 -9.86
CA LYS A 159 3.92 17.48 -10.51
C LYS A 159 2.77 17.75 -9.52
N SER A 160 2.74 17.00 -8.40
CA SER A 160 1.73 17.15 -7.36
C SER A 160 1.95 18.39 -6.51
N ALA A 161 0.97 19.29 -6.45
CA ALA A 161 1.02 20.46 -5.58
C ALA A 161 1.12 20.08 -4.10
N GLY A 162 0.45 18.99 -3.67
CA GLY A 162 0.54 18.47 -2.32
C GLY A 162 1.95 18.03 -1.96
N THR A 163 2.63 17.33 -2.87
CA THR A 163 4.03 16.91 -2.67
C THR A 163 4.97 18.11 -2.60
N ARG A 164 4.77 19.13 -3.44
CA ARG A 164 5.61 20.35 -3.38
C ARG A 164 5.49 21.10 -2.03
N LYS A 165 4.29 21.12 -1.44
CA LYS A 165 4.08 21.76 -0.12
C LYS A 165 4.90 21.16 1.02
N ILE A 166 5.17 19.86 0.96
CA ILE A 166 5.96 19.18 2.00
C ILE A 166 7.48 19.27 1.77
N ALA A 167 7.92 19.98 0.72
CA ALA A 167 9.33 20.27 0.50
C ALA A 167 9.93 21.22 1.56
N ASP A 168 9.09 21.97 2.27
CA ASP A 168 9.52 22.87 3.35
C ASP A 168 9.90 22.13 4.64
N THR A 169 9.48 20.87 4.76
CA THR A 169 9.80 19.98 5.89
C THR A 169 10.49 18.70 5.42
N PRO A 170 11.66 18.80 4.77
CA PRO A 170 12.28 17.67 4.11
C PRO A 170 12.78 16.56 5.07
N THR A 171 13.04 16.89 6.34
CA THR A 171 13.42 15.92 7.37
C THR A 171 12.27 15.02 7.82
N ARG A 172 11.02 15.44 7.59
CA ARG A 172 9.83 14.71 8.03
C ARG A 172 9.25 13.83 6.92
N PHE A 173 8.65 12.73 7.31
CA PHE A 173 7.84 11.92 6.40
C PHE A 173 6.51 12.64 6.09
N HIS A 174 5.92 12.33 4.96
CA HIS A 174 4.60 12.86 4.60
C HIS A 174 3.50 12.36 5.54
N VAL A 175 3.56 11.09 5.87
CA VAL A 175 2.71 10.48 6.90
C VAL A 175 3.62 9.91 7.98
N GLU A 176 3.40 10.35 9.19
CA GLU A 176 4.09 9.89 10.39
C GLU A 176 3.04 9.25 11.31
N ASN A 177 3.03 7.94 11.37
CA ASN A 177 2.16 7.18 12.24
C ASN A 177 3.01 6.16 13.02
N MET A 178 3.39 6.56 14.23
CA MET A 178 4.25 5.78 15.12
C MET A 178 3.47 5.42 16.37
N PRO A 179 2.64 4.37 16.32
CA PRO A 179 1.90 3.92 17.50
C PRO A 179 2.86 3.46 18.58
N SER A 180 2.46 3.66 19.83
CA SER A 180 3.18 3.13 20.99
C SER A 180 2.69 1.72 21.29
N GLY A 181 3.59 0.86 21.80
CA GLY A 181 3.26 -0.52 22.19
C GLY A 181 3.24 -1.51 21.04
N THR A 182 2.51 -2.61 21.23
CA THR A 182 2.38 -3.67 20.22
C THR A 182 1.20 -3.38 19.29
N TYR A 183 1.38 -3.53 18.02
CA TYR A 183 0.36 -3.31 17.00
C TYR A 183 0.39 -4.40 15.93
N VAL A 184 -0.74 -4.61 15.28
CA VAL A 184 -0.87 -5.54 14.17
C VAL A 184 -0.50 -4.85 12.86
N VAL A 185 0.39 -5.44 12.10
CA VAL A 185 0.73 -5.01 10.74
C VAL A 185 -0.13 -5.75 9.74
N ILE A 186 -0.79 -5.02 8.86
CA ILE A 186 -1.59 -5.55 7.75
C ILE A 186 -1.08 -4.92 6.46
N PRO A 187 -0.52 -5.70 5.51
CA PRO A 187 -0.14 -5.16 4.21
C PRO A 187 -1.33 -4.57 3.45
N GLU A 188 -1.17 -3.36 2.93
CA GLU A 188 -2.19 -2.67 2.12
C GLU A 188 -2.53 -3.45 0.85
N VAL A 189 -1.55 -4.16 0.29
CA VAL A 189 -1.69 -4.94 -0.94
C VAL A 189 -1.45 -6.42 -0.65
N SER A 190 -2.37 -7.26 -1.08
CA SER A 190 -2.26 -8.71 -1.01
C SER A 190 -2.35 -9.32 -2.41
N SER A 191 -2.06 -10.62 -2.52
CA SER A 191 -2.16 -11.36 -3.78
C SER A 191 -3.47 -12.15 -3.83
N GLU A 192 -4.09 -12.22 -5.00
CA GLU A 192 -5.26 -13.06 -5.27
C GLU A 192 -5.04 -14.56 -4.96
N ARG A 193 -3.76 -15.00 -4.99
CA ARG A 193 -3.37 -16.38 -4.69
C ARG A 193 -3.35 -16.69 -3.20
N ARG A 194 -3.52 -15.70 -2.35
CA ARG A 194 -3.54 -15.90 -0.90
C ARG A 194 -4.94 -16.18 -0.42
N LYS A 195 -5.08 -17.26 0.33
CA LYS A 195 -6.35 -17.62 0.96
C LYS A 195 -6.74 -16.64 2.10
N TYR A 196 -5.76 -16.06 2.75
CA TYR A 196 -5.94 -15.12 3.87
C TYR A 196 -5.12 -13.86 3.66
N VAL A 197 -5.60 -12.74 4.18
CA VAL A 197 -4.83 -11.50 4.27
C VAL A 197 -3.69 -11.71 5.26
N PRO A 198 -2.43 -11.50 4.88
CA PRO A 198 -1.32 -11.63 5.82
C PRO A 198 -1.43 -10.56 6.88
N MET A 199 -1.28 -10.94 8.14
CA MET A 199 -1.26 -10.03 9.27
C MET A 199 -0.39 -10.62 10.38
N GLY A 200 0.16 -9.77 11.23
CA GLY A 200 0.99 -10.20 12.36
C GLY A 200 1.53 -9.02 13.17
N PHE A 201 2.34 -9.36 14.16
CA PHE A 201 2.99 -8.41 15.07
C PHE A 201 4.44 -8.18 14.63
#